data_0f29720519538f4b2d3e315e402b0457
#
_entry.id   0f29720519538f4b2d3e315e402b0457
#
_cell.length_a   1.000
_cell.length_b   1.000
_cell.length_c   1.000
_cell.angle_alpha   90.00
_cell.angle_beta   90.00
_cell.angle_gamma   90.00
#
_symmetry.space_group_name_H-M   'P 1'
#
loop_
_entity.id
_entity.type
_entity.pdbx_description
1 polymer ?
#
loop_
_entity_poly.entity_id
_entity_poly.type
_entity_poly.pdbx_seq_one_letter_code
_entity_poly.pdbx_strand_id
1 'polypeptide(L)'
;SDAFVGDYFTIEEQALVARASAADRDWILALLWSGKESALKALRAGLRLDTRSVIVIPCAALFDLNGWNQLRVRYTGGRCTEGQVFHGLWQHADNIVRTVVAAPPPDPPIPLKIPANYLDSAYRWKPVPC
;
A
#
# COMPACT_ATOMS: atom_id res chain seq x y z
N SER A 1 -9.29 8.00 13.20
CA SER A 1 -9.40 8.05 14.67
C SER A 1 -8.38 7.13 15.30
N ASP A 2 -8.03 7.39 16.55
CA ASP A 2 -7.07 6.57 17.30
C ASP A 2 -7.58 5.12 17.48
N ALA A 3 -8.88 4.93 17.61
CA ALA A 3 -9.50 3.61 17.68
C ALA A 3 -9.26 2.81 16.38
N PHE A 4 -9.43 3.42 15.23
CA PHE A 4 -9.13 2.78 13.93
C PHE A 4 -7.67 2.35 13.85
N VAL A 5 -6.75 3.23 14.24
CA VAL A 5 -5.32 2.93 14.22
C VAL A 5 -5.00 1.75 15.16
N GLY A 6 -5.58 1.72 16.37
CA GLY A 6 -5.38 0.63 17.33
C GLY A 6 -5.92 -0.71 16.85
N ASP A 7 -7.05 -0.70 16.11
CA ASP A 7 -7.73 -1.93 15.70
C ASP A 7 -7.09 -2.61 14.49
N TYR A 8 -6.52 -1.84 13.58
CA TYR A 8 -6.09 -2.35 12.26
C TYR A 8 -4.59 -2.31 12.02
N PHE A 9 -3.82 -1.59 12.83
CA PHE A 9 -2.39 -1.43 12.64
C PHE A 9 -1.58 -2.13 13.73
N THR A 10 -0.40 -2.63 13.35
CA THR A 10 0.53 -3.23 14.30
C THR A 10 1.17 -2.15 15.19
N ILE A 11 1.81 -2.57 16.28
CA ILE A 11 2.52 -1.65 17.19
C ILE A 11 3.63 -0.89 16.44
N GLU A 12 4.33 -1.55 15.54
CA GLU A 12 5.39 -0.94 14.72
C GLU A 12 4.83 0.15 13.81
N GLU A 13 3.70 -0.13 13.18
CA GLU A 13 3.02 0.83 12.31
C GLU A 13 2.45 2.01 13.11
N GLN A 14 1.86 1.75 14.26
CA GLN A 14 1.38 2.79 15.18
C GLN A 14 2.52 3.70 15.61
N ALA A 15 3.71 3.14 15.90
CA ALA A 15 4.89 3.91 16.25
C ALA A 15 5.36 4.80 15.08
N LEU A 16 5.28 4.31 13.86
CA LEU A 16 5.61 5.10 12.66
C LEU A 16 4.68 6.30 12.51
N VAL A 17 3.38 6.09 12.68
CA VAL A 17 2.38 7.17 12.63
C VAL A 17 2.60 8.18 13.75
N ALA A 18 2.90 7.71 14.96
CA ALA A 18 3.12 8.59 16.10
C ALA A 18 4.34 9.50 15.94
N ARG A 19 5.37 9.05 15.24
CA ARG A 19 6.58 9.84 14.94
C ARG A 19 6.40 10.82 13.79
N ALA A 20 5.36 10.65 12.99
CA ALA A 20 5.09 11.52 11.87
C ALA A 20 4.65 12.92 12.32
N SER A 21 5.00 13.94 11.54
CA SER A 21 4.45 15.27 11.75
C SER A 21 2.93 15.28 11.53
N ALA A 22 2.25 16.29 12.09
CA ALA A 22 0.81 16.42 11.88
C ALA A 22 0.44 16.53 10.38
N ALA A 23 1.31 17.18 9.58
CA ALA A 23 1.11 17.33 8.14
C ALA A 23 1.27 16.00 7.37
N ASP A 24 2.09 15.08 7.88
CA ASP A 24 2.40 13.83 7.19
C ASP A 24 1.54 12.65 7.66
N ARG A 25 0.89 12.78 8.79
CA ARG A 25 0.16 11.67 9.44
C ARG A 25 -0.88 11.04 8.53
N ASP A 26 -1.66 11.83 7.84
CA ASP A 26 -2.77 11.34 7.02
C ASP A 26 -2.27 10.51 5.83
N TRP A 27 -1.25 11.00 5.12
CA TRP A 27 -0.73 10.25 3.97
C TRP A 27 0.06 9.01 4.39
N ILE A 28 0.72 9.04 5.56
CA ILE A 28 1.40 7.86 6.12
C ILE A 28 0.38 6.79 6.51
N LEU A 29 -0.73 7.16 7.13
CA LEU A 29 -1.83 6.23 7.40
C LEU A 29 -2.39 5.62 6.12
N ALA A 30 -2.60 6.45 5.10
CA ALA A 30 -3.07 5.99 3.79
C ALA A 30 -2.06 5.02 3.14
N LEU A 31 -0.76 5.29 3.27
CA LEU A 31 0.31 4.43 2.78
C LEU A 31 0.28 3.05 3.45
N LEU A 32 0.22 3.03 4.77
CA LEU A 32 0.19 1.78 5.53
C LEU A 32 -1.05 0.97 5.20
N TRP A 33 -2.21 1.61 5.13
CA TRP A 33 -3.46 0.95 4.78
C TRP A 33 -3.43 0.39 3.35
N SER A 34 -3.02 1.19 2.39
CA SER A 34 -2.88 0.78 0.99
C SER A 34 -1.91 -0.39 0.83
N GLY A 35 -0.78 -0.36 1.56
CA GLY A 35 0.18 -1.45 1.58
C GLY A 35 -0.40 -2.74 2.13
N LYS A 36 -1.17 -2.67 3.22
CA LYS A 36 -1.88 -3.83 3.79
C LYS A 36 -2.87 -4.43 2.80
N GLU A 37 -3.71 -3.62 2.19
CA GLU A 37 -4.66 -4.09 1.19
C GLU A 37 -3.98 -4.73 -0.02
N SER A 38 -2.91 -4.11 -0.51
CA SER A 38 -2.13 -4.65 -1.63
C SER A 38 -1.53 -6.02 -1.28
N ALA A 39 -0.99 -6.17 -0.08
CA ALA A 39 -0.44 -7.44 0.39
C ALA A 39 -1.52 -8.51 0.58
N LEU A 40 -2.65 -8.17 1.17
CA LEU A 40 -3.76 -9.10 1.34
C LEU A 40 -4.32 -9.59 0.00
N LYS A 41 -4.35 -8.72 -1.01
CA LYS A 41 -4.70 -9.11 -2.38
C LYS A 41 -3.66 -10.03 -3.00
N ALA A 42 -2.37 -9.74 -2.80
CA ALA A 42 -1.28 -10.59 -3.27
C ALA A 42 -1.31 -11.98 -2.63
N LEU A 43 -1.71 -12.06 -1.36
CA LEU A 43 -1.93 -13.32 -0.63
C LEU A 43 -3.22 -14.04 -1.04
N ARG A 44 -4.06 -13.43 -1.85
CA ARG A 44 -5.39 -13.94 -2.25
C ARG A 44 -6.30 -14.29 -1.06
N ALA A 45 -6.08 -13.63 0.06
CA ALA A 45 -6.80 -13.92 1.30
C ALA A 45 -7.95 -12.93 1.56
N GLY A 46 -7.92 -11.75 0.94
CA GLY A 46 -8.91 -10.70 1.15
C GLY A 46 -9.03 -10.33 2.63
N LEU A 47 -10.22 -10.02 3.07
CA LEU A 47 -10.51 -9.65 4.46
C LEU A 47 -10.60 -10.85 5.43
N ARG A 48 -10.24 -12.05 5.00
CA ARG A 48 -10.24 -13.24 5.87
C ARG A 48 -9.09 -13.26 6.86
N LEU A 49 -8.03 -12.48 6.59
CA LEU A 49 -6.89 -12.37 7.48
C LEU A 49 -7.01 -11.13 8.34
N ASP A 50 -6.55 -11.23 9.57
CA ASP A 50 -6.35 -10.07 10.43
C ASP A 50 -5.33 -9.15 9.78
N THR A 51 -5.68 -7.87 9.63
CA THR A 51 -4.79 -6.85 9.04
C THR A 51 -3.49 -6.70 9.82
N ARG A 52 -3.49 -7.02 11.11
CA ARG A 52 -2.31 -7.00 11.98
C ARG A 52 -1.34 -8.16 11.73
N SER A 53 -1.75 -9.19 10.98
CA SER A 53 -0.83 -10.23 10.52
C SER A 53 0.10 -9.77 9.39
N VAL A 54 -0.16 -8.60 8.84
CA VAL A 54 0.61 -7.98 7.76
C VAL A 54 1.23 -6.69 8.29
N ILE A 55 2.56 -6.60 8.24
CA ILE A 55 3.31 -5.43 8.70
C ILE A 55 3.91 -4.72 7.49
N VAL A 56 3.53 -3.48 7.28
CA VAL A 56 4.01 -2.64 6.18
C VAL A 56 5.22 -1.83 6.63
N ILE A 57 6.32 -1.95 5.91
CA ILE A 57 7.58 -1.29 6.22
C ILE A 57 8.00 -0.45 5.02
N PRO A 58 7.70 0.85 5.00
CA PRO A 58 8.23 1.75 3.99
C PRO A 58 9.74 1.87 4.13
N CYS A 59 10.48 1.62 3.06
CA CYS A 59 11.93 1.74 3.08
C CYS A 59 12.30 3.19 2.72
N ALA A 60 12.90 3.89 3.68
CA ALA A 60 13.20 5.32 3.58
C ALA A 60 14.65 5.64 3.19
N ALA A 61 15.48 4.63 2.91
CA ALA A 61 16.93 4.84 2.69
C ALA A 61 17.24 5.71 1.48
N LEU A 62 16.35 5.77 0.49
CA LEU A 62 16.46 6.61 -0.70
C LEU A 62 15.04 7.11 -1.03
N PHE A 63 14.59 8.12 -0.31
CA PHE A 63 13.27 8.69 -0.52
C PHE A 63 13.27 9.55 -1.79
N ASP A 64 12.51 9.12 -2.80
CA ASP A 64 12.28 9.87 -4.02
C ASP A 64 10.92 10.58 -3.92
N LEU A 65 10.95 11.88 -3.74
CA LEU A 65 9.75 12.74 -3.76
C LEU A 65 9.06 12.59 -5.11
N ASN A 66 7.77 12.23 -5.11
CA ASN A 66 6.96 11.98 -6.31
C ASN A 66 7.38 10.76 -7.15
N GLY A 67 8.48 10.08 -6.80
CA GLY A 67 8.89 8.82 -7.44
C GLY A 67 8.38 7.58 -6.72
N TRP A 68 8.77 6.42 -7.24
CA TRP A 68 8.47 5.13 -6.62
C TRP A 68 9.57 4.74 -5.64
N ASN A 69 9.16 4.41 -4.42
CA ASN A 69 10.03 4.04 -3.32
C ASN A 69 9.79 2.59 -2.91
N GLN A 70 10.79 1.95 -2.34
CA GLN A 70 10.68 0.56 -1.92
C GLN A 70 9.74 0.39 -0.72
N LEU A 71 8.99 -0.69 -0.75
CA LEU A 71 8.09 -1.13 0.30
C LEU A 71 8.38 -2.60 0.61
N ARG A 72 8.47 -2.95 1.87
CA ARG A 72 8.46 -4.35 2.31
C ARG A 72 7.20 -4.61 3.12
N VAL A 73 6.66 -5.80 2.94
CA VAL A 73 5.53 -6.27 3.72
C VAL A 73 5.88 -7.62 4.31
N ARG A 74 5.80 -7.75 5.62
CA ARG A 74 6.03 -9.01 6.31
C ARG A 74 4.69 -9.61 6.71
N TYR A 75 4.46 -10.84 6.31
CA TYR A 75 3.30 -11.62 6.71
C TYR A 75 3.69 -12.59 7.83
N THR A 76 3.04 -12.47 8.98
CA THR A 76 3.36 -13.24 10.19
C THR A 76 2.40 -14.40 10.46
N GLY A 77 1.33 -14.52 9.67
CA GLY A 77 0.28 -15.53 9.86
C GLY A 77 0.52 -16.88 9.18
N GLY A 78 1.66 -17.05 8.48
CA GLY A 78 1.97 -18.28 7.77
C GLY A 78 2.63 -19.36 8.64
N ARG A 79 2.97 -20.49 8.00
CA ARG A 79 3.66 -21.60 8.66
C ARG A 79 5.15 -21.35 8.92
N CYS A 80 5.74 -20.30 8.33
CA CYS A 80 7.11 -19.89 8.58
C CYS A 80 7.20 -19.10 9.87
N THR A 81 8.05 -19.54 10.79
CA THR A 81 8.30 -18.83 12.07
C THR A 81 8.93 -17.45 11.89
N GLU A 82 9.65 -17.24 10.78
CA GLU A 82 10.30 -15.96 10.47
C GLU A 82 9.41 -15.01 9.67
N GLY A 83 8.22 -15.44 9.28
CA GLY A 83 7.33 -14.69 8.43
C GLY A 83 7.74 -14.72 6.95
N GLN A 84 6.82 -14.41 6.08
CA GLN A 84 7.04 -14.29 4.64
C GLN A 84 7.17 -12.81 4.28
N VAL A 85 8.21 -12.45 3.52
CA VAL A 85 8.45 -11.06 3.09
C VAL A 85 8.05 -10.92 1.63
N PHE A 86 7.19 -9.95 1.37
CA PHE A 86 6.86 -9.49 0.02
C PHE A 86 7.52 -8.15 -0.23
N HIS A 87 7.89 -7.93 -1.47
CA HIS A 87 8.47 -6.66 -1.92
C HIS A 87 7.43 -5.87 -2.69
N GLY A 88 7.49 -4.58 -2.57
CA GLY A 88 6.60 -3.69 -3.26
C GLY A 88 7.21 -2.33 -3.49
N LEU A 89 6.38 -1.46 -4.03
CA LEU A 89 6.71 -0.07 -4.30
C LEU A 89 5.58 0.82 -3.82
N TRP A 90 5.93 2.02 -3.41
CA TRP A 90 4.95 3.04 -3.04
C TRP A 90 5.31 4.39 -3.65
N GLN A 91 4.30 5.19 -3.85
CA GLN A 91 4.41 6.55 -4.34
C GLN A 91 3.42 7.44 -3.60
N HIS A 92 3.88 8.63 -3.23
CA HIS A 92 3.01 9.71 -2.78
C HIS A 92 3.19 10.89 -3.72
N ALA A 93 2.23 11.12 -4.59
CA ALA A 93 2.25 12.18 -5.57
C ALA A 93 0.82 12.71 -5.81
N ASP A 94 0.69 14.00 -6.07
CA ASP A 94 -0.61 14.64 -6.34
C ASP A 94 -1.65 14.39 -5.24
N ASN A 95 -1.20 14.35 -3.99
CA ASN A 95 -2.03 14.07 -2.83
C ASN A 95 -2.70 12.67 -2.86
N ILE A 96 -2.10 11.73 -3.62
CA ILE A 96 -2.56 10.37 -3.74
C ILE A 96 -1.43 9.43 -3.34
N VAL A 97 -1.77 8.39 -2.60
CA VAL A 97 -0.85 7.30 -2.27
C VAL A 97 -1.17 6.10 -3.15
N ARG A 98 -0.14 5.51 -3.74
CA ARG A 98 -0.23 4.29 -4.55
C ARG A 98 0.73 3.25 -4.01
N THR A 99 0.30 2.00 -4.00
CA THR A 99 1.15 0.87 -3.60
C THR A 99 0.99 -0.28 -4.58
N VAL A 100 2.08 -0.99 -4.79
CA VAL A 100 2.12 -2.24 -5.57
C VAL A 100 2.88 -3.25 -4.74
N VAL A 101 2.30 -4.41 -4.52
CA VAL A 101 2.96 -5.54 -3.83
C VAL A 101 2.85 -6.77 -4.72
N ALA A 102 3.95 -7.45 -4.93
CA ALA A 102 4.01 -8.65 -5.74
C ALA A 102 5.10 -9.61 -5.25
N ALA A 103 4.94 -10.87 -5.63
CA ALA A 103 5.96 -11.90 -5.49
C ALA A 103 6.11 -12.59 -6.85
N PRO A 104 7.22 -12.42 -7.57
CA PRO A 104 8.50 -11.77 -7.21
C PRO A 104 8.44 -10.25 -7.14
N PRO A 105 9.54 -9.59 -6.69
CA PRO A 105 9.56 -8.13 -6.57
C PRO A 105 9.17 -7.43 -7.88
N PRO A 106 8.30 -6.45 -7.82
CA PRO A 106 7.85 -5.75 -9.03
C PRO A 106 8.88 -4.74 -9.52
N ASP A 107 8.91 -4.52 -10.83
CA ASP A 107 9.57 -3.36 -11.40
C ASP A 107 8.73 -2.09 -11.19
N PRO A 108 9.34 -0.90 -11.23
CA PRO A 108 8.58 0.33 -11.14
C PRO A 108 7.51 0.42 -12.22
N PRO A 109 6.28 0.83 -11.87
CA PRO A 109 5.22 0.99 -12.84
C PRO A 109 5.59 1.99 -13.94
N ILE A 110 5.21 1.67 -15.17
CA ILE A 110 5.44 2.53 -16.33
C ILE A 110 4.11 3.23 -16.64
N PRO A 111 4.10 4.58 -16.75
CA PRO A 111 2.90 5.28 -17.16
C PRO A 111 2.45 4.86 -18.56
N LEU A 112 1.18 4.54 -18.71
CA LEU A 112 0.59 4.27 -20.00
C LEU A 112 0.26 5.60 -20.69
N LYS A 113 0.70 5.73 -21.96
CA LYS A 113 0.30 6.84 -22.82
C LYS A 113 -1.01 6.47 -23.50
N ILE A 114 -2.11 6.96 -22.96
CA ILE A 114 -3.43 6.74 -23.53
C ILE A 114 -3.81 7.99 -24.32
N PRO A 115 -4.20 7.87 -25.62
CA PRO A 115 -4.67 9.02 -26.39
C PRO A 115 -5.86 9.70 -25.72
N ALA A 116 -5.90 11.04 -25.72
CA ALA A 116 -6.94 11.81 -25.02
C ALA A 116 -8.36 11.45 -25.48
N ASN A 117 -8.56 11.20 -26.80
CA ASN A 117 -9.84 10.77 -27.34
C ASN A 117 -10.30 9.41 -26.81
N TYR A 118 -9.39 8.56 -26.39
CA TYR A 118 -9.69 7.25 -25.84
C TYR A 118 -10.25 7.38 -24.41
N LEU A 119 -9.73 8.32 -23.62
CA LEU A 119 -10.22 8.60 -22.29
C LEU A 119 -11.63 9.19 -22.29
N ASP A 120 -11.96 10.03 -23.29
CA ASP A 120 -13.26 10.69 -23.40
C ASP A 120 -14.40 9.76 -23.84
N SER A 121 -14.11 8.73 -24.62
CA SER A 121 -15.14 7.89 -25.24
C SER A 121 -15.18 6.46 -24.70
N ALA A 122 -14.03 5.81 -24.52
CA ALA A 122 -13.97 4.40 -24.17
C ALA A 122 -13.96 4.14 -22.65
N TYR A 123 -13.49 5.10 -21.85
CA TYR A 123 -13.32 4.95 -20.42
C TYR A 123 -14.28 5.81 -19.58
N ARG A 124 -15.33 6.33 -20.18
CA ARG A 124 -16.43 6.85 -19.40
C ARG A 124 -17.00 5.71 -18.59
N TRP A 125 -16.71 5.71 -17.30
CA TRP A 125 -17.27 4.72 -16.40
C TRP A 125 -18.79 4.75 -16.48
N LYS A 126 -19.38 3.69 -16.99
CA LYS A 126 -20.83 3.50 -16.94
C LYS A 126 -21.07 2.45 -15.87
N PRO A 127 -21.94 2.74 -14.87
CA PRO A 127 -22.32 1.71 -13.93
C PRO A 127 -22.90 0.53 -14.69
N VAL A 128 -22.40 -0.67 -14.39
CA VAL A 128 -22.93 -1.90 -14.97
C VAL A 128 -24.34 -2.06 -14.42
N PRO A 129 -25.37 -2.18 -15.28
CA PRO A 129 -26.72 -2.46 -14.78
C PRO A 129 -26.73 -3.77 -14.02
N CYS A 130 -27.29 -3.74 -12.84
CA CYS A 130 -27.49 -4.93 -12.03
C CYS A 130 -28.41 -5.93 -12.71
#